data_7211fed964625022966f8545d69cbe9b
#
_entry.id   7211fed964625022966f8545d69cbe9b
#
_cell.length_a   1.000
_cell.length_b   1.000
_cell.length_c   1.000
_cell.angle_alpha   90.00
_cell.angle_beta   90.00
_cell.angle_gamma   90.00
#
_symmetry.space_group_name_H-M   'P 1'
#
loop_
_entity.id
_entity.type
_entity.pdbx_description
1 polymer ?
#
loop_
_entity_poly.entity_id
_entity_poly.type
_entity_poly.pdbx_seq_one_letter_code
_entity_poly.pdbx_strand_id
1 'polypeptide(L)'
;MYFVKIGGSIITDTSKPSTPKLQEIERLVDEIKAGSEGHRVLVGHGSGSFGHVAVHKYNLENGLKEGAAYNAAVAHSITHELHNLIKRSMLEHGMPVLSFIPSASAYAYNGKIVSWNIDPIKKALENGFVPLVGGDILMDGAKGVHIASTEEIFAYLAPQLKPDKVIVAGDIDGIFDSDPKLNPNARLIRHIDSMNIDSALKGAGPSLKIDVTGGARTKLEFLYNISKSYSSTCYAINGNVPGRLRDALKGIDVIGTEIKA
;
A
#
# COMPACT_ATOMS: atom_id res chain seq x y z
N MET A 1 13.59 -3.16 10.45
CA MET A 1 13.14 -2.76 9.10
C MET A 1 11.64 -2.58 9.09
N TYR A 2 11.14 -1.45 8.58
CA TYR A 2 9.71 -1.17 8.56
C TYR A 2 9.21 -1.03 7.13
N PHE A 3 8.02 -1.57 6.85
CA PHE A 3 7.25 -1.28 5.64
C PHE A 3 6.11 -0.34 6.01
N VAL A 4 5.96 0.76 5.29
CA VAL A 4 4.93 1.76 5.54
C VAL A 4 4.15 2.00 4.26
N LYS A 5 2.86 1.66 4.25
CA LYS A 5 1.98 2.01 3.13
C LYS A 5 1.09 3.19 3.49
N ILE A 6 1.15 4.23 2.67
CA ILE A 6 0.16 5.32 2.69
C ILE A 6 -0.93 5.04 1.64
N GLY A 7 -2.17 4.95 2.08
CA GLY A 7 -3.31 4.63 1.22
C GLY A 7 -3.62 5.74 0.22
N GLY A 8 -4.02 5.38 -1.00
CA GLY A 8 -4.37 6.36 -2.02
C GLY A 8 -5.53 7.29 -1.61
N SER A 9 -6.52 6.78 -0.87
CA SER A 9 -7.67 7.55 -0.40
C SER A 9 -7.34 8.67 0.59
N ILE A 10 -6.23 8.55 1.35
CA ILE A 10 -5.81 9.58 2.30
C ILE A 10 -4.94 10.66 1.66
N ILE A 11 -4.26 10.36 0.55
CA ILE A 11 -3.35 11.27 -0.16
C ILE A 11 -3.95 11.84 -1.45
N THR A 12 -5.16 11.43 -1.84
CA THR A 12 -5.87 11.95 -3.01
C THR A 12 -7.35 12.19 -2.70
N ASP A 13 -7.97 13.12 -3.43
CA ASP A 13 -9.43 13.29 -3.43
C ASP A 13 -10.03 12.24 -4.37
N THR A 14 -10.68 11.21 -3.80
CA THR A 14 -11.28 10.11 -4.57
C THR A 14 -12.54 10.49 -5.35
N SER A 15 -13.11 11.68 -5.10
CA SER A 15 -14.25 12.21 -5.84
C SER A 15 -13.86 12.88 -7.16
N LYS A 16 -12.56 13.17 -7.36
CA LYS A 16 -12.03 13.89 -8.53
C LYS A 16 -10.85 13.14 -9.13
N PRO A 17 -10.74 13.03 -10.48
CA PRO A 17 -9.60 12.42 -11.12
C PRO A 17 -8.30 13.16 -10.80
N SER A 18 -7.22 12.43 -10.58
CA SER A 18 -5.84 12.94 -10.48
C SER A 18 -5.68 14.17 -9.57
N THR A 19 -6.38 14.15 -8.43
CA THR A 19 -6.38 15.29 -7.50
C THR A 19 -5.63 14.93 -6.21
N PRO A 20 -4.38 15.40 -6.03
CA PRO A 20 -3.58 15.12 -4.84
C PRO A 20 -4.02 16.00 -3.66
N LYS A 21 -3.90 15.45 -2.43
CA LYS A 21 -4.02 16.20 -1.17
C LYS A 21 -2.61 16.53 -0.67
N LEU A 22 -2.00 17.59 -1.21
CA LEU A 22 -0.58 17.91 -0.96
C LEU A 22 -0.26 18.06 0.52
N GLN A 23 -1.07 18.77 1.30
CA GLN A 23 -0.87 18.95 2.73
C GLN A 23 -0.89 17.61 3.50
N GLU A 24 -1.73 16.66 3.08
CA GLU A 24 -1.76 15.33 3.69
C GLU A 24 -0.52 14.51 3.32
N ILE A 25 -0.01 14.65 2.09
CA ILE A 25 1.24 14.02 1.67
C ILE A 25 2.39 14.54 2.54
N GLU A 26 2.53 15.85 2.68
CA GLU A 26 3.56 16.50 3.49
C GLU A 26 3.49 16.05 4.95
N ARG A 27 2.31 16.10 5.56
CA ARG A 27 2.08 15.66 6.94
C ARG A 27 2.49 14.19 7.15
N LEU A 28 2.05 13.30 6.25
CA LEU A 28 2.36 11.86 6.36
C LEU A 28 3.86 11.60 6.14
N VAL A 29 4.52 12.35 5.28
CA VAL A 29 5.97 12.29 5.09
C VAL A 29 6.71 12.70 6.38
N ASP A 30 6.30 13.80 7.03
CA ASP A 30 6.84 14.21 8.33
C ASP A 30 6.63 13.15 9.42
N GLU A 31 5.44 12.53 9.45
CA GLU A 31 5.15 11.47 10.41
C GLU A 31 6.00 10.22 10.16
N ILE A 32 6.22 9.84 8.91
CA ILE A 32 7.11 8.72 8.55
C ILE A 32 8.54 9.04 8.99
N LYS A 33 9.05 10.22 8.65
CA LYS A 33 10.40 10.65 9.04
C LYS A 33 10.59 10.60 10.56
N ALA A 34 9.70 11.26 11.30
CA ALA A 34 9.81 11.34 12.77
C ALA A 34 9.53 10.00 13.47
N GLY A 35 8.70 9.14 12.87
CA GLY A 35 8.33 7.85 13.44
C GLY A 35 9.32 6.73 13.14
N SER A 36 10.08 6.83 12.05
CA SER A 36 11.04 5.79 11.63
C SER A 36 12.48 6.10 11.98
N GLU A 37 12.74 7.12 12.79
CA GLU A 37 14.10 7.49 13.21
C GLU A 37 14.84 6.28 13.82
N GLY A 38 16.08 6.05 13.39
CA GLY A 38 16.88 4.90 13.78
C GLY A 38 16.51 3.57 13.12
N HIS A 39 15.50 3.55 12.23
CA HIS A 39 15.06 2.34 11.53
C HIS A 39 15.18 2.49 10.01
N ARG A 40 15.58 1.40 9.34
CA ARG A 40 15.43 1.32 7.88
C ARG A 40 13.95 1.24 7.55
N VAL A 41 13.50 2.03 6.59
CA VAL A 41 12.11 2.07 6.15
C VAL A 41 12.00 1.93 4.63
N LEU A 42 11.01 1.18 4.18
CA LEU A 42 10.54 1.13 2.79
C LEU A 42 9.14 1.72 2.77
N VAL A 43 8.94 2.73 1.95
CA VAL A 43 7.66 3.43 1.83
C VAL A 43 6.94 2.96 0.57
N GLY A 44 5.66 2.65 0.70
CA GLY A 44 4.78 2.36 -0.41
C GLY A 44 3.57 3.27 -0.41
N HIS A 45 2.99 3.52 -1.58
CA HIS A 45 1.77 4.31 -1.69
C HIS A 45 0.75 3.69 -2.63
N GLY A 46 -0.53 3.85 -2.31
CA GLY A 46 -1.61 3.55 -3.25
C GLY A 46 -1.74 4.64 -4.31
N SER A 47 -2.33 4.29 -5.44
CA SER A 47 -2.49 5.22 -6.56
C SER A 47 -3.72 6.16 -6.44
N GLY A 48 -4.66 5.88 -5.53
CA GLY A 48 -5.84 6.71 -5.28
C GLY A 48 -6.58 7.11 -6.56
N SER A 49 -7.00 8.38 -6.65
CA SER A 49 -7.73 8.90 -7.82
C SER A 49 -6.89 8.98 -9.11
N PHE A 50 -5.58 8.83 -9.03
CA PHE A 50 -4.70 8.76 -10.20
C PHE A 50 -4.78 7.40 -10.90
N GLY A 51 -4.66 6.31 -10.13
CA GLY A 51 -4.66 4.95 -10.70
C GLY A 51 -6.06 4.40 -10.95
N HIS A 52 -6.94 4.42 -9.94
CA HIS A 52 -8.27 3.80 -10.04
C HIS A 52 -9.09 4.36 -11.20
N VAL A 53 -9.12 5.70 -11.34
CA VAL A 53 -9.87 6.34 -12.42
C VAL A 53 -9.31 5.97 -13.79
N ALA A 54 -7.98 5.96 -13.95
CA ALA A 54 -7.34 5.64 -15.23
C ALA A 54 -7.50 4.16 -15.59
N VAL A 55 -7.27 3.25 -14.65
CA VAL A 55 -7.44 1.80 -14.85
C VAL A 55 -8.87 1.46 -15.24
N HIS A 56 -9.87 2.01 -14.54
CA HIS A 56 -11.28 1.79 -14.84
C HIS A 56 -11.68 2.40 -16.18
N LYS A 57 -11.29 3.65 -16.45
CA LYS A 57 -11.58 4.35 -17.71
C LYS A 57 -11.10 3.56 -18.93
N TYR A 58 -9.96 2.90 -18.82
CA TYR A 58 -9.33 2.16 -19.92
C TYR A 58 -9.55 0.65 -19.86
N ASN A 59 -10.36 0.16 -18.90
CA ASN A 59 -10.72 -1.26 -18.72
C ASN A 59 -9.51 -2.20 -18.62
N LEU A 60 -8.52 -1.82 -17.82
CA LEU A 60 -7.26 -2.55 -17.66
C LEU A 60 -7.29 -3.62 -16.54
N GLU A 61 -8.36 -3.69 -15.75
CA GLU A 61 -8.51 -4.60 -14.61
C GLU A 61 -8.34 -6.08 -14.99
N ASN A 62 -8.75 -6.43 -16.22
CA ASN A 62 -8.70 -7.79 -16.72
C ASN A 62 -7.56 -8.05 -17.72
N GLY A 63 -6.61 -7.14 -17.80
CA GLY A 63 -5.47 -7.21 -18.71
C GLY A 63 -5.58 -6.30 -19.92
N LEU A 64 -4.61 -6.43 -20.83
CA LEU A 64 -4.52 -5.59 -22.04
C LEU A 64 -5.41 -6.15 -23.15
N LYS A 65 -6.34 -5.33 -23.61
CA LYS A 65 -7.12 -5.64 -24.84
C LYS A 65 -6.32 -5.26 -26.08
N GLU A 66 -6.65 -5.89 -27.22
CA GLU A 66 -6.08 -5.53 -28.50
C GLU A 66 -6.24 -4.04 -28.80
N GLY A 67 -5.16 -3.40 -29.26
CA GLY A 67 -5.12 -1.94 -29.54
C GLY A 67 -5.10 -1.03 -28.32
N ALA A 68 -5.12 -1.54 -27.08
CA ALA A 68 -5.19 -0.73 -25.87
C ALA A 68 -3.83 -0.30 -25.30
N ALA A 69 -2.70 -0.56 -25.97
CA ALA A 69 -1.36 -0.25 -25.47
C ALA A 69 -1.18 1.25 -25.15
N TYR A 70 -1.69 2.14 -26.00
CA TYR A 70 -1.65 3.58 -25.75
C TYR A 70 -2.38 3.97 -24.45
N ASN A 71 -3.57 3.40 -24.23
CA ASN A 71 -4.38 3.66 -23.05
C ASN A 71 -3.68 3.15 -21.76
N ALA A 72 -3.04 1.98 -21.83
CA ALA A 72 -2.25 1.46 -20.73
C ALA A 72 -1.04 2.37 -20.41
N ALA A 73 -0.35 2.87 -21.43
CA ALA A 73 0.75 3.81 -21.25
C ALA A 73 0.29 5.14 -20.63
N VAL A 74 -0.88 5.65 -21.01
CA VAL A 74 -1.47 6.85 -20.40
C VAL A 74 -1.82 6.60 -18.92
N ALA A 75 -2.47 5.48 -18.61
CA ALA A 75 -2.78 5.13 -17.22
C ALA A 75 -1.51 4.99 -16.35
N HIS A 76 -0.48 4.36 -16.89
CA HIS A 76 0.82 4.24 -16.24
C HIS A 76 1.44 5.63 -15.97
N SER A 77 1.46 6.54 -16.95
CA SER A 77 1.97 7.89 -16.78
C SER A 77 1.25 8.65 -15.66
N ILE A 78 -0.09 8.58 -15.64
CA ILE A 78 -0.92 9.24 -14.62
C ILE A 78 -0.58 8.71 -13.21
N THR A 79 -0.40 7.40 -13.06
CA THR A 79 -0.04 6.80 -11.77
C THR A 79 1.31 7.31 -11.28
N HIS A 80 2.27 7.51 -12.19
CA HIS A 80 3.61 8.00 -11.88
C HIS A 80 3.65 9.49 -11.53
N GLU A 81 2.67 10.29 -11.94
CA GLU A 81 2.56 11.68 -11.49
C GLU A 81 2.42 11.76 -9.96
N LEU A 82 1.53 10.95 -9.36
CA LEU A 82 1.38 10.89 -7.90
C LEU A 82 2.67 10.39 -7.22
N HIS A 83 3.31 9.37 -7.77
CA HIS A 83 4.59 8.86 -7.26
C HIS A 83 5.65 9.97 -7.20
N ASN A 84 5.75 10.79 -8.25
CA ASN A 84 6.70 11.89 -8.31
C ASN A 84 6.38 13.01 -7.32
N LEU A 85 5.10 13.31 -7.05
CA LEU A 85 4.69 14.26 -6.02
C LEU A 85 5.13 13.79 -4.62
N ILE A 86 4.89 12.53 -4.29
CA ILE A 86 5.30 11.95 -3.00
C ILE A 86 6.83 11.96 -2.87
N LYS A 87 7.55 11.52 -3.92
CA LYS A 87 9.02 11.56 -3.92
C LYS A 87 9.56 12.96 -3.68
N ARG A 88 8.99 13.97 -4.36
CA ARG A 88 9.40 15.36 -4.18
C ARG A 88 9.18 15.82 -2.75
N SER A 89 8.00 15.58 -2.17
CA SER A 89 7.72 15.90 -0.79
C SER A 89 8.71 15.24 0.18
N MET A 90 9.04 13.95 -0.02
CA MET A 90 10.03 13.27 0.81
C MET A 90 11.42 13.94 0.74
N LEU A 91 11.87 14.35 -0.46
CA LEU A 91 13.15 15.06 -0.63
C LEU A 91 13.12 16.45 0.05
N GLU A 92 12.04 17.21 -0.13
CA GLU A 92 11.87 18.53 0.47
C GLU A 92 11.87 18.47 2.02
N HIS A 93 11.40 17.35 2.58
CA HIS A 93 11.45 17.08 4.02
C HIS A 93 12.77 16.38 4.47
N GLY A 94 13.77 16.29 3.58
CA GLY A 94 15.10 15.78 3.90
C GLY A 94 15.18 14.27 4.11
N MET A 95 14.29 13.49 3.49
CA MET A 95 14.40 12.03 3.43
C MET A 95 15.21 11.61 2.19
N PRO A 96 16.23 10.76 2.31
CA PRO A 96 17.07 10.32 1.20
C PRO A 96 16.34 9.26 0.35
N VAL A 97 15.27 9.66 -0.35
CA VAL A 97 14.39 8.74 -1.07
C VAL A 97 14.93 8.36 -2.44
N LEU A 98 14.80 7.08 -2.81
CA LEU A 98 15.01 6.56 -4.16
C LEU A 98 13.76 5.82 -4.64
N SER A 99 13.31 6.14 -5.87
CA SER A 99 12.19 5.43 -6.51
C SER A 99 12.64 4.07 -7.04
N PHE A 100 11.87 3.04 -6.71
CA PHE A 100 11.98 1.72 -7.30
C PHE A 100 10.66 1.39 -7.99
N ILE A 101 10.63 1.65 -9.28
CA ILE A 101 9.44 1.53 -10.13
C ILE A 101 9.30 0.08 -10.59
N PRO A 102 8.25 -0.65 -10.16
CA PRO A 102 8.12 -2.07 -10.49
C PRO A 102 8.06 -2.32 -11.99
N SER A 103 7.33 -1.52 -12.76
CA SER A 103 7.20 -1.68 -14.23
C SER A 103 8.52 -1.59 -14.98
N ALA A 104 9.57 -1.01 -14.40
CA ALA A 104 10.90 -0.92 -15.02
C ALA A 104 11.63 -2.27 -15.07
N SER A 105 11.31 -3.24 -14.19
CA SER A 105 12.08 -4.48 -14.08
C SER A 105 11.33 -5.68 -13.47
N ALA A 106 10.13 -5.49 -12.93
CA ALA A 106 9.28 -6.58 -12.48
C ALA A 106 8.49 -7.17 -13.66
N TYR A 107 8.25 -8.47 -13.59
CA TYR A 107 7.44 -9.20 -14.57
C TYR A 107 6.36 -9.99 -13.87
N ALA A 108 5.16 -9.95 -14.43
CA ALA A 108 4.01 -10.67 -13.93
C ALA A 108 3.61 -11.82 -14.88
N TYR A 109 2.98 -12.83 -14.35
CA TYR A 109 2.34 -13.89 -15.09
C TYR A 109 1.01 -14.25 -14.46
N ASN A 110 -0.05 -14.22 -15.27
CA ASN A 110 -1.43 -14.51 -14.86
C ASN A 110 -1.88 -13.74 -13.59
N GLY A 111 -1.53 -12.44 -13.52
CA GLY A 111 -1.94 -11.54 -12.44
C GLY A 111 -1.17 -11.70 -11.14
N LYS A 112 0.08 -12.15 -11.20
CA LYS A 112 1.00 -12.24 -10.05
C LYS A 112 2.40 -11.83 -10.46
N ILE A 113 3.11 -11.11 -9.61
CA ILE A 113 4.53 -10.82 -9.80
C ILE A 113 5.31 -12.15 -9.65
N VAL A 114 6.03 -12.54 -10.71
CA VAL A 114 6.83 -13.78 -10.73
C VAL A 114 8.32 -13.53 -10.71
N SER A 115 8.78 -12.36 -11.13
CA SER A 115 10.19 -11.98 -11.04
C SER A 115 10.37 -10.48 -10.88
N TRP A 116 11.29 -10.11 -10.01
CA TRP A 116 11.79 -8.75 -9.82
C TRP A 116 13.15 -8.81 -9.14
N ASN A 117 14.18 -8.24 -9.77
CA ASN A 117 15.47 -8.13 -9.11
C ASN A 117 15.40 -7.03 -8.04
N ILE A 118 15.47 -7.42 -6.77
CA ILE A 118 15.39 -6.51 -5.62
C ILE A 118 16.75 -6.20 -4.98
N ASP A 119 17.85 -6.67 -5.53
CA ASP A 119 19.20 -6.38 -4.99
C ASP A 119 19.49 -4.88 -4.96
N PRO A 120 19.05 -4.07 -5.96
CA PRO A 120 19.16 -2.62 -5.87
C PRO A 120 18.41 -2.02 -4.65
N ILE A 121 17.23 -2.57 -4.31
CA ILE A 121 16.45 -2.14 -3.11
C ILE A 121 17.22 -2.47 -1.83
N LYS A 122 17.76 -3.70 -1.73
CA LYS A 122 18.59 -4.11 -0.58
C LYS A 122 19.78 -3.17 -0.42
N LYS A 123 20.48 -2.90 -1.52
CA LYS A 123 21.65 -2.03 -1.52
C LYS A 123 21.33 -0.59 -1.15
N ALA A 124 20.19 -0.06 -1.61
CA ALA A 124 19.72 1.25 -1.21
C ALA A 124 19.48 1.32 0.32
N LEU A 125 18.80 0.32 0.88
CA LEU A 125 18.54 0.23 2.33
C LEU A 125 19.84 0.10 3.15
N GLU A 126 20.84 -0.64 2.66
CA GLU A 126 22.15 -0.74 3.30
C GLU A 126 22.89 0.60 3.32
N ASN A 127 22.73 1.40 2.28
CA ASN A 127 23.36 2.71 2.13
C ASN A 127 22.55 3.86 2.79
N GLY A 128 21.48 3.54 3.53
CA GLY A 128 20.68 4.54 4.26
C GLY A 128 19.65 5.27 3.40
N PHE A 129 19.41 4.84 2.16
CA PHE A 129 18.30 5.38 1.37
C PHE A 129 16.95 4.81 1.81
N VAL A 130 15.90 5.56 1.51
CA VAL A 130 14.50 5.16 1.70
C VAL A 130 13.95 4.74 0.34
N PRO A 131 13.77 3.42 0.07
CA PRO A 131 13.09 2.99 -1.14
C PRO A 131 11.63 3.45 -1.13
N LEU A 132 11.20 4.04 -2.25
CA LEU A 132 9.80 4.37 -2.50
C LEU A 132 9.28 3.49 -3.63
N VAL A 133 8.19 2.77 -3.37
CA VAL A 133 7.46 1.95 -4.34
C VAL A 133 6.00 2.41 -4.40
N GLY A 134 5.29 2.06 -5.45
CA GLY A 134 3.86 2.34 -5.58
C GLY A 134 3.15 1.25 -6.38
N GLY A 135 1.82 1.20 -6.30
CA GLY A 135 1.03 0.38 -7.22
C GLY A 135 1.34 0.77 -8.66
N ASP A 136 1.46 -0.21 -9.56
CA ASP A 136 1.99 0.00 -10.91
C ASP A 136 1.35 -0.92 -11.95
N ILE A 137 1.56 -0.63 -13.23
CA ILE A 137 1.10 -1.42 -14.37
C ILE A 137 2.28 -2.20 -14.93
N LEU A 138 2.30 -3.50 -14.68
CA LEU A 138 3.38 -4.41 -15.06
C LEU A 138 3.09 -5.11 -16.38
N MET A 139 4.14 -5.51 -17.10
CA MET A 139 3.99 -6.48 -18.19
C MET A 139 3.63 -7.85 -17.62
N ASP A 140 2.60 -8.48 -18.18
CA ASP A 140 2.09 -9.80 -17.78
C ASP A 140 2.08 -10.76 -18.98
N GLY A 141 2.76 -11.90 -18.83
CA GLY A 141 2.91 -12.87 -19.91
C GLY A 141 1.65 -13.58 -20.37
N ALA A 142 0.58 -13.58 -19.54
CA ALA A 142 -0.69 -14.18 -19.88
C ALA A 142 -1.77 -13.16 -20.25
N LYS A 143 -1.74 -11.98 -19.58
CA LYS A 143 -2.80 -10.96 -19.69
C LYS A 143 -2.36 -9.68 -20.41
N GLY A 144 -1.09 -9.63 -20.87
CA GLY A 144 -0.48 -8.44 -21.47
C GLY A 144 -0.07 -7.41 -20.41
N VAL A 145 -0.98 -6.98 -19.53
CA VAL A 145 -0.67 -6.14 -18.37
C VAL A 145 -1.33 -6.67 -17.10
N HIS A 146 -0.72 -6.34 -15.97
CA HIS A 146 -1.21 -6.58 -14.61
C HIS A 146 -1.15 -5.31 -13.77
N ILE A 147 -2.23 -5.02 -13.05
CA ILE A 147 -2.30 -3.90 -12.11
C ILE A 147 -1.83 -4.41 -10.75
N ALA A 148 -0.55 -4.20 -10.44
CA ALA A 148 0.03 -4.60 -9.17
C ALA A 148 -0.32 -3.59 -8.08
N SER A 149 -0.96 -4.05 -7.01
CA SER A 149 -1.21 -3.22 -5.83
C SER A 149 0.06 -3.08 -4.98
N THR A 150 0.11 -2.06 -4.14
CA THR A 150 1.22 -1.88 -3.19
C THR A 150 1.28 -3.03 -2.18
N GLU A 151 0.15 -3.61 -1.81
CA GLU A 151 0.08 -4.80 -0.96
C GLU A 151 0.73 -6.01 -1.62
N GLU A 152 0.48 -6.23 -2.91
CA GLU A 152 1.12 -7.29 -3.68
C GLU A 152 2.63 -7.08 -3.79
N ILE A 153 3.06 -5.83 -4.06
CA ILE A 153 4.47 -5.45 -4.08
C ILE A 153 5.13 -5.74 -2.74
N PHE A 154 4.50 -5.36 -1.63
CA PHE A 154 5.01 -5.66 -0.29
C PHE A 154 5.04 -7.16 -0.01
N ALA A 155 4.03 -7.91 -0.44
CA ALA A 155 4.01 -9.38 -0.31
C ALA A 155 5.16 -10.04 -1.08
N TYR A 156 5.52 -9.50 -2.25
CA TYR A 156 6.68 -9.97 -3.02
C TYR A 156 8.02 -9.63 -2.35
N LEU A 157 8.13 -8.44 -1.74
CA LEU A 157 9.36 -7.97 -1.09
C LEU A 157 9.58 -8.60 0.29
N ALA A 158 8.51 -8.88 1.04
CA ALA A 158 8.58 -9.34 2.43
C ALA A 158 9.42 -10.61 2.65
N PRO A 159 9.36 -11.67 1.80
CA PRO A 159 10.20 -12.85 1.95
C PRO A 159 11.71 -12.57 1.99
N GLN A 160 12.13 -11.56 1.23
CA GLN A 160 13.53 -11.23 1.04
C GLN A 160 14.03 -10.13 1.98
N LEU A 161 13.15 -9.23 2.44
CA LEU A 161 13.50 -8.09 3.29
C LEU A 161 13.11 -8.29 4.76
N LYS A 162 12.20 -9.24 5.06
CA LYS A 162 11.75 -9.65 6.40
C LYS A 162 11.47 -8.46 7.32
N PRO A 163 10.41 -7.69 7.06
CA PRO A 163 10.10 -6.51 7.87
C PRO A 163 9.72 -6.92 9.30
N ASP A 164 10.20 -6.19 10.30
CA ASP A 164 9.79 -6.36 11.70
C ASP A 164 8.40 -5.76 11.93
N LYS A 165 8.10 -4.67 11.20
CA LYS A 165 6.84 -3.94 11.32
C LYS A 165 6.28 -3.59 9.95
N VAL A 166 4.98 -3.77 9.76
CA VAL A 166 4.25 -3.34 8.55
C VAL A 166 3.06 -2.48 8.97
N ILE A 167 3.00 -1.25 8.48
CA ILE A 167 1.89 -0.34 8.76
C ILE A 167 1.17 0.01 7.47
N VAL A 168 -0.14 -0.20 7.44
CA VAL A 168 -1.03 0.25 6.38
C VAL A 168 -1.91 1.38 6.91
N ALA A 169 -1.62 2.60 6.51
CA ALA A 169 -2.41 3.78 6.83
C ALA A 169 -3.49 3.98 5.75
N GLY A 170 -4.74 3.83 6.11
CA GLY A 170 -5.93 3.99 5.26
C GLY A 170 -6.85 5.10 5.78
N ASP A 171 -8.08 5.10 5.29
CA ASP A 171 -9.12 6.09 5.61
C ASP A 171 -10.11 5.63 6.72
N ILE A 172 -9.89 4.46 7.29
CA ILE A 172 -10.68 3.90 8.39
C ILE A 172 -9.77 3.50 9.55
N ASP A 173 -10.33 3.43 10.76
CA ASP A 173 -9.56 3.21 11.99
C ASP A 173 -8.86 1.84 12.08
N GLY A 174 -9.22 0.88 11.25
CA GLY A 174 -8.62 -0.46 11.24
C GLY A 174 -9.56 -1.49 10.63
N ILE A 175 -9.53 -2.71 11.15
CA ILE A 175 -10.40 -3.81 10.75
C ILE A 175 -11.59 -3.87 11.73
N PHE A 176 -12.80 -3.97 11.19
CA PHE A 176 -14.04 -4.03 11.94
C PHE A 176 -14.68 -5.42 11.83
N ASP A 177 -15.54 -5.77 12.80
CA ASP A 177 -16.34 -7.00 12.80
C ASP A 177 -17.44 -7.02 11.74
N SER A 178 -17.72 -5.89 11.11
CA SER A 178 -18.64 -5.69 9.99
C SER A 178 -18.28 -4.40 9.26
N ASP A 179 -18.84 -4.16 8.07
CA ASP A 179 -18.58 -2.93 7.33
C ASP A 179 -19.14 -1.70 8.07
N PRO A 180 -18.29 -0.78 8.58
CA PRO A 180 -18.75 0.39 9.33
C PRO A 180 -19.54 1.40 8.48
N LYS A 181 -19.48 1.31 7.15
CA LYS A 181 -20.31 2.13 6.24
C LYS A 181 -21.74 1.62 6.13
N LEU A 182 -21.93 0.33 6.36
CA LEU A 182 -23.24 -0.33 6.28
C LEU A 182 -23.85 -0.59 7.66
N ASN A 183 -23.02 -0.81 8.67
CA ASN A 183 -23.45 -1.09 10.05
C ASN A 183 -22.89 -0.03 11.01
N PRO A 184 -23.73 0.90 11.52
CA PRO A 184 -23.29 1.90 12.49
C PRO A 184 -22.81 1.31 13.84
N ASN A 185 -23.16 0.05 14.13
CA ASN A 185 -22.73 -0.68 15.33
C ASN A 185 -21.48 -1.52 15.11
N ALA A 186 -20.83 -1.41 13.96
CA ALA A 186 -19.58 -2.10 13.68
C ALA A 186 -18.52 -1.75 14.73
N ARG A 187 -17.86 -2.78 15.26
CA ARG A 187 -16.84 -2.62 16.31
C ARG A 187 -15.45 -2.84 15.75
N LEU A 188 -14.54 -1.93 16.08
CA LEU A 188 -13.13 -2.06 15.74
C LEU A 188 -12.53 -3.27 16.47
N ILE A 189 -11.88 -4.16 15.71
CA ILE A 189 -11.11 -5.28 16.27
C ILE A 189 -9.69 -4.76 16.55
N ARG A 190 -9.36 -4.58 17.83
CA ARG A 190 -8.07 -4.00 18.26
C ARG A 190 -6.89 -4.94 18.02
N HIS A 191 -7.09 -6.25 18.21
CA HIS A 191 -6.05 -7.27 18.09
C HIS A 191 -6.57 -8.45 17.27
N ILE A 192 -5.76 -8.88 16.29
CA ILE A 192 -6.03 -10.06 15.47
C ILE A 192 -4.82 -11.00 15.57
N ASP A 193 -5.12 -12.24 15.90
CA ASP A 193 -4.17 -13.34 16.03
C ASP A 193 -4.72 -14.63 15.40
N SER A 194 -4.05 -15.77 15.65
CA SER A 194 -4.47 -17.08 15.13
C SER A 194 -5.80 -17.59 15.70
N MET A 195 -6.28 -17.05 16.81
CA MET A 195 -7.53 -17.49 17.45
C MET A 195 -8.76 -16.81 16.87
N ASN A 196 -8.62 -15.57 16.37
CA ASN A 196 -9.76 -14.77 15.90
C ASN A 196 -9.72 -14.36 14.42
N ILE A 197 -8.68 -14.73 13.68
CA ILE A 197 -8.53 -14.37 12.26
C ILE A 197 -9.74 -14.81 11.39
N ASP A 198 -10.23 -16.03 11.58
CA ASP A 198 -11.37 -16.54 10.79
C ASP A 198 -12.66 -15.73 11.02
N SER A 199 -12.88 -15.29 12.26
CA SER A 199 -14.00 -14.41 12.61
C SER A 199 -13.83 -13.03 12.00
N ALA A 200 -12.64 -12.45 12.09
CA ALA A 200 -12.32 -11.15 11.50
C ALA A 200 -12.46 -11.15 9.97
N LEU A 201 -12.02 -12.23 9.29
CA LEU A 201 -12.19 -12.40 7.85
C LEU A 201 -13.65 -12.49 7.42
N LYS A 202 -14.50 -13.13 8.23
CA LYS A 202 -15.95 -13.18 7.97
C LYS A 202 -16.59 -11.80 8.13
N GLY A 203 -16.20 -11.07 9.17
CA GLY A 203 -16.70 -9.72 9.46
C GLY A 203 -16.26 -8.68 8.41
N ALA A 204 -15.03 -8.80 7.88
CA ALA A 204 -14.53 -7.92 6.84
C ALA A 204 -15.33 -7.97 5.52
N GLY A 205 -16.24 -8.93 5.39
CA GLY A 205 -17.15 -9.08 4.25
C GLY A 205 -16.45 -9.51 2.94
N PRO A 206 -17.22 -9.81 1.89
CA PRO A 206 -16.67 -10.00 0.56
C PRO A 206 -16.14 -8.65 0.04
N SER A 207 -14.97 -8.66 -0.61
CA SER A 207 -14.50 -7.50 -1.37
C SER A 207 -15.58 -7.11 -2.39
N LEU A 208 -16.20 -5.95 -2.23
CA LEU A 208 -17.08 -5.43 -3.26
C LEU A 208 -16.27 -5.29 -4.53
N LYS A 209 -16.75 -5.85 -5.66
CA LYS A 209 -16.06 -5.92 -6.96
C LYS A 209 -15.56 -4.59 -7.55
N ILE A 210 -15.83 -3.47 -6.90
CA ILE A 210 -15.51 -2.11 -7.35
C ILE A 210 -14.19 -1.60 -6.72
N ASP A 211 -13.67 -2.26 -5.67
CA ASP A 211 -12.38 -1.88 -5.10
C ASP A 211 -11.26 -2.67 -5.78
N VAL A 212 -10.65 -2.06 -6.80
CA VAL A 212 -9.52 -2.62 -7.58
C VAL A 212 -8.32 -2.98 -6.69
N THR A 213 -8.28 -2.46 -5.46
CA THR A 213 -7.18 -2.67 -4.50
C THR A 213 -7.49 -3.71 -3.41
N GLY A 214 -8.67 -4.36 -3.49
CA GLY A 214 -9.09 -5.37 -2.52
C GLY A 214 -9.49 -4.74 -1.17
N GLY A 215 -10.76 -4.89 -0.79
CA GLY A 215 -11.35 -4.30 0.42
C GLY A 215 -10.68 -4.74 1.73
N ALA A 216 -11.36 -4.52 2.85
CA ALA A 216 -10.87 -4.81 4.20
C ALA A 216 -10.36 -6.26 4.36
N ARG A 217 -11.04 -7.23 3.73
CA ARG A 217 -10.65 -8.64 3.75
C ARG A 217 -9.28 -8.90 3.13
N THR A 218 -9.03 -8.40 1.91
CA THR A 218 -7.75 -8.60 1.22
C THR A 218 -6.59 -7.94 1.98
N LYS A 219 -6.84 -6.76 2.55
CA LYS A 219 -5.88 -6.07 3.42
C LYS A 219 -5.56 -6.90 4.67
N LEU A 220 -6.58 -7.47 5.32
CA LEU A 220 -6.40 -8.31 6.49
C LEU A 220 -5.63 -9.60 6.15
N GLU A 221 -6.01 -10.29 5.07
CA GLU A 221 -5.31 -11.49 4.59
C GLU A 221 -3.82 -11.20 4.30
N PHE A 222 -3.53 -10.09 3.64
CA PHE A 222 -2.17 -9.63 3.37
C PHE A 222 -1.37 -9.41 4.66
N LEU A 223 -1.88 -8.63 5.60
CA LEU A 223 -1.19 -8.31 6.86
C LEU A 223 -0.99 -9.56 7.73
N TYR A 224 -2.01 -10.40 7.83
CA TYR A 224 -1.94 -11.64 8.60
C TYR A 224 -0.91 -12.61 8.02
N ASN A 225 -0.87 -12.79 6.70
CA ASN A 225 0.09 -13.66 6.05
C ASN A 225 1.54 -13.18 6.25
N ILE A 226 1.79 -11.89 6.21
CA ILE A 226 3.12 -11.34 6.52
C ILE A 226 3.46 -11.57 7.99
N SER A 227 2.55 -11.27 8.92
CA SER A 227 2.77 -11.50 10.34
C SER A 227 3.11 -12.94 10.63
N LYS A 228 2.31 -13.87 10.11
CA LYS A 228 2.50 -15.32 10.28
C LYS A 228 3.82 -15.83 9.70
N SER A 229 4.20 -15.33 8.52
CA SER A 229 5.37 -15.85 7.80
C SER A 229 6.70 -15.32 8.31
N TYR A 230 6.72 -14.09 8.85
CA TYR A 230 7.96 -13.38 9.19
C TYR A 230 7.99 -12.88 10.64
N SER A 231 7.00 -13.25 11.47
CA SER A 231 6.83 -12.75 12.85
C SER A 231 6.78 -11.22 12.93
N SER A 232 6.28 -10.59 11.87
CA SER A 232 6.12 -9.14 11.79
C SER A 232 4.96 -8.68 12.65
N THR A 233 5.07 -7.55 13.34
CA THR A 233 3.90 -6.87 13.90
C THR A 233 3.30 -5.96 12.82
N CYS A 234 2.06 -6.24 12.45
CA CYS A 234 1.36 -5.52 11.40
C CYS A 234 0.26 -4.63 11.97
N TYR A 235 0.03 -3.46 11.35
CA TYR A 235 -0.98 -2.50 11.78
C TYR A 235 -1.83 -2.03 10.60
N ALA A 236 -3.15 -1.94 10.84
CA ALA A 236 -4.07 -1.19 10.00
C ALA A 236 -4.58 0.02 10.82
N ILE A 237 -4.35 1.23 10.33
CA ILE A 237 -4.66 2.48 11.05
C ILE A 237 -5.32 3.52 10.13
N ASN A 238 -6.00 4.50 10.73
CA ASN A 238 -6.50 5.67 10.01
C ASN A 238 -5.40 6.73 9.87
N GLY A 239 -4.88 6.88 8.66
CA GLY A 239 -3.85 7.86 8.33
C GLY A 239 -4.36 9.31 8.25
N ASN A 240 -5.69 9.55 8.25
CA ASN A 240 -6.23 10.91 8.29
C ASN A 240 -6.09 11.57 9.67
N VAL A 241 -5.80 10.80 10.72
CA VAL A 241 -5.64 11.32 12.08
C VAL A 241 -4.19 11.77 12.28
N PRO A 242 -3.94 13.08 12.48
CA PRO A 242 -2.59 13.60 12.66
C PRO A 242 -1.84 12.93 13.83
N GLY A 243 -0.58 12.60 13.60
CA GLY A 243 0.31 11.96 14.57
C GLY A 243 0.14 10.45 14.71
N ARG A 244 -0.97 9.86 14.24
CA ARG A 244 -1.25 8.43 14.45
C ARG A 244 -0.23 7.51 13.75
N LEU A 245 0.19 7.85 12.54
CA LEU A 245 1.20 7.08 11.82
C LEU A 245 2.57 7.18 12.51
N ARG A 246 2.97 8.37 12.94
CA ARG A 246 4.21 8.59 13.71
C ARG A 246 4.20 7.73 14.99
N ASP A 247 3.12 7.77 15.75
CA ASP A 247 3.03 7.10 17.04
C ASP A 247 3.03 5.57 16.87
N ALA A 248 2.31 5.04 15.88
CA ALA A 248 2.36 3.62 15.52
C ALA A 248 3.77 3.16 15.10
N LEU A 249 4.50 4.00 14.36
CA LEU A 249 5.90 3.73 13.99
C LEU A 249 6.80 3.66 15.22
N LYS A 250 6.61 4.55 16.20
CA LYS A 250 7.34 4.57 17.48
C LYS A 250 6.92 3.45 18.44
N GLY A 251 5.89 2.66 18.10
CA GLY A 251 5.37 1.61 18.98
C GLY A 251 4.52 2.13 20.13
N ILE A 252 4.03 3.38 20.03
CA ILE A 252 3.04 3.93 20.94
C ILE A 252 1.68 3.35 20.57
N ASP A 253 0.86 2.96 21.56
CA ASP A 253 -0.50 2.46 21.31
C ASP A 253 -1.36 3.53 20.64
N VAL A 254 -1.99 3.16 19.53
CA VAL A 254 -2.86 4.02 18.74
C VAL A 254 -4.21 3.33 18.48
N ILE A 255 -5.23 4.11 18.17
CA ILE A 255 -6.47 3.53 17.66
C ILE A 255 -6.18 2.90 16.28
N GLY A 256 -6.36 1.58 16.20
CA GLY A 256 -6.08 0.78 15.01
C GLY A 256 -6.28 -0.69 15.29
N THR A 257 -5.95 -1.52 14.33
CA THR A 257 -5.89 -2.98 14.47
C THR A 257 -4.43 -3.42 14.43
N GLU A 258 -3.97 -4.04 15.50
CA GLU A 258 -2.70 -4.77 15.53
C GLU A 258 -2.95 -6.22 15.10
N ILE A 259 -2.11 -6.74 14.22
CA ILE A 259 -2.16 -8.12 13.74
C ILE A 259 -0.82 -8.77 14.09
N LYS A 260 -0.89 -9.84 14.90
CA LYS A 260 0.27 -10.61 15.34
C LYS A 260 -0.09 -12.09 15.38
N ALA A 261 0.26 -12.83 14.31
CA ALA A 261 -0.06 -14.24 14.10
C ALA A 261 1.01 -15.17 14.71
#